data_2e9b6d8d4b00baa0fc89d4f43bba9323
#
_entry.id   2e9b6d8d4b00baa0fc89d4f43bba9323
#
_cell.length_a   1.000
_cell.length_b   1.000
_cell.length_c   1.000
_cell.angle_alpha   90.00
_cell.angle_beta   90.00
_cell.angle_gamma   90.00
#
_symmetry.space_group_name_H-M   'P 1'
#
loop_
_entity.id
_entity.type
_entity.pdbx_description
1 polymer ?
#
loop_
_entity_poly.entity_id
_entity_poly.type
_entity_poly.pdbx_seq_one_letter_code
_entity_poly.pdbx_strand_id
1 'polypeptide(L)'
;MQFDLRKFIATGTQPYHAEFPCDLSARDFAGARIEQPVTASFTAEPDGDEVRMTLRANASVHGECARCLDPVIREETVDTEWTVKERDLDDPDFDLPLDEKGHLDVDEWLAQEFMFQIPTVLLCSADCPGLCPRCGKKRAECTCPPEEDKAAPVDARLAILKSLLN
;
A
#
# COMPACT_ATOMS: atom_id res chain seq x y z
N MET A 1 10.21 11.02 -10.87
CA MET A 1 9.93 11.69 -12.17
C MET A 1 9.02 12.88 -11.91
N GLN A 2 9.39 14.08 -12.40
CA GLN A 2 8.57 15.28 -12.25
C GLN A 2 7.79 15.52 -13.54
N PHE A 3 6.47 15.76 -13.44
CA PHE A 3 5.59 16.05 -14.56
C PHE A 3 4.90 17.42 -14.34
N ASP A 4 5.08 18.35 -15.28
CA ASP A 4 4.48 19.69 -15.21
C ASP A 4 2.99 19.62 -15.54
N LEU A 5 2.18 19.27 -14.53
CA LEU A 5 0.73 19.06 -14.67
C LEU A 5 0.01 20.37 -14.99
N ARG A 6 0.36 21.49 -14.33
CA ARG A 6 -0.25 22.80 -14.58
C ARG A 6 -0.07 23.23 -16.03
N LYS A 7 1.16 23.11 -16.55
CA LYS A 7 1.43 23.41 -17.97
C LYS A 7 0.69 22.46 -18.90
N PHE A 8 0.62 21.18 -18.56
CA PHE A 8 -0.05 20.20 -19.39
C PHE A 8 -1.56 20.45 -19.46
N ILE A 9 -2.24 20.83 -18.35
CA ILE A 9 -3.65 21.25 -18.37
C ILE A 9 -3.84 22.48 -19.26
N ALA A 10 -2.95 23.48 -19.18
CA ALA A 10 -3.09 24.73 -19.90
C ALA A 10 -2.81 24.61 -21.40
N THR A 11 -1.91 23.73 -21.84
CA THR A 11 -1.37 23.72 -23.22
C THR A 11 -1.27 22.35 -23.85
N GLY A 12 -1.53 21.27 -23.12
CA GLY A 12 -1.44 19.90 -23.61
C GLY A 12 -2.55 19.62 -24.62
N THR A 13 -2.15 19.20 -25.82
CA THR A 13 -3.06 18.87 -26.92
C THR A 13 -2.94 17.43 -27.39
N GLN A 14 -1.91 16.71 -26.90
CA GLN A 14 -1.60 15.34 -27.27
C GLN A 14 -1.35 14.51 -26.01
N PRO A 15 -1.71 13.21 -26.03
CA PRO A 15 -1.39 12.33 -24.92
C PRO A 15 0.11 12.29 -24.63
N TYR A 16 0.45 12.30 -23.37
CA TYR A 16 1.80 12.07 -22.88
C TYR A 16 1.90 10.63 -22.33
N HIS A 17 2.99 9.94 -22.67
CA HIS A 17 3.28 8.61 -22.13
C HIS A 17 4.75 8.52 -21.76
N ALA A 18 5.02 7.94 -20.59
CA ALA A 18 6.37 7.68 -20.13
C ALA A 18 6.44 6.34 -19.38
N GLU A 19 7.48 5.56 -19.65
CA GLU A 19 7.90 4.45 -18.82
C GLU A 19 9.18 4.85 -18.08
N PHE A 20 9.24 4.59 -16.78
CA PHE A 20 10.39 4.99 -15.97
C PHE A 20 10.64 3.99 -14.85
N PRO A 21 11.91 3.80 -14.45
CA PRO A 21 12.24 3.05 -13.26
C PRO A 21 12.03 3.92 -12.03
N CYS A 22 11.39 3.39 -11.00
CA CYS A 22 11.25 4.00 -9.70
C CYS A 22 11.89 3.11 -8.64
N ASP A 23 12.82 3.67 -7.86
CA ASP A 23 13.48 2.96 -6.76
C ASP A 23 12.73 3.24 -5.44
N LEU A 24 12.04 2.22 -4.97
CA LEU A 24 11.28 2.23 -3.72
C LEU A 24 11.99 1.48 -2.58
N SER A 25 13.24 1.01 -2.79
CA SER A 25 13.97 0.17 -1.84
C SER A 25 14.25 0.84 -0.48
N ALA A 26 14.32 2.16 -0.43
CA ALA A 26 14.51 2.94 0.79
C ALA A 26 13.21 3.18 1.57
N ARG A 27 12.05 2.80 1.01
CA ARG A 27 10.74 2.99 1.63
C ARG A 27 10.34 1.78 2.46
N ASP A 28 9.70 2.05 3.61
CA ASP A 28 9.07 1.03 4.44
C ASP A 28 7.55 1.07 4.26
N PHE A 29 6.98 -0.06 3.88
CA PHE A 29 5.53 -0.22 3.65
C PHE A 29 4.93 -1.06 4.78
N ALA A 30 4.87 -0.50 5.98
CA ALA A 30 4.36 -1.16 7.18
C ALA A 30 5.08 -2.48 7.50
N GLY A 31 6.42 -2.50 7.39
CA GLY A 31 7.27 -3.68 7.61
C GLY A 31 7.48 -4.54 6.36
N ALA A 32 6.84 -4.19 5.24
CA ALA A 32 7.12 -4.78 3.94
C ALA A 32 8.08 -3.89 3.12
N ARG A 33 8.77 -4.46 2.13
CA ARG A 33 9.76 -3.79 1.30
C ARG A 33 9.64 -4.19 -0.15
N ILE A 34 9.97 -3.27 -1.04
CA ILE A 34 10.16 -3.49 -2.47
C ILE A 34 11.67 -3.39 -2.72
N GLU A 35 12.33 -4.51 -2.96
CA GLU A 35 13.80 -4.56 -2.98
C GLU A 35 14.42 -4.18 -4.33
N GLN A 36 13.64 -4.26 -5.40
CA GLN A 36 14.10 -3.98 -6.75
C GLN A 36 13.39 -2.76 -7.33
N PRO A 37 14.06 -2.01 -8.21
CA PRO A 37 13.40 -0.92 -8.92
C PRO A 37 12.16 -1.41 -9.67
N VAL A 38 11.08 -0.66 -9.57
CA VAL A 38 9.80 -0.93 -10.21
C VAL A 38 9.76 -0.18 -11.54
N THR A 39 9.39 -0.86 -12.62
CA THR A 39 9.08 -0.17 -13.88
C THR A 39 7.64 0.29 -13.84
N ALA A 40 7.44 1.60 -13.90
CA ALA A 40 6.13 2.22 -13.93
C ALA A 40 5.81 2.82 -15.30
N SER A 41 4.55 2.77 -15.67
CA SER A 41 3.99 3.43 -16.85
C SER A 41 3.06 4.55 -16.39
N PHE A 42 3.32 5.77 -16.84
CA PHE A 42 2.51 6.95 -16.59
C PHE A 42 1.97 7.50 -17.90
N THR A 43 0.66 7.77 -17.94
CA THR A 43 0.01 8.45 -19.06
C THR A 43 -0.76 9.67 -18.58
N ALA A 44 -0.81 10.72 -19.39
CA ALA A 44 -1.67 11.88 -19.19
C ALA A 44 -2.34 12.23 -20.50
N GLU A 45 -3.67 12.25 -20.53
CA GLU A 45 -4.50 12.49 -21.69
C GLU A 45 -5.37 13.73 -21.48
N PRO A 46 -5.32 14.72 -22.39
CA PRO A 46 -6.23 15.85 -22.31
C PRO A 46 -7.66 15.42 -22.65
N ASP A 47 -8.62 15.80 -21.81
CA ASP A 47 -10.05 15.50 -21.98
C ASP A 47 -10.89 16.78 -21.72
N GLY A 48 -10.96 17.64 -22.72
CA GLY A 48 -11.63 18.95 -22.62
C GLY A 48 -10.91 19.92 -21.69
N ASP A 49 -11.50 20.25 -20.53
CA ASP A 49 -10.94 21.09 -19.47
C ASP A 49 -10.29 20.28 -18.34
N GLU A 50 -10.19 18.98 -18.53
CA GLU A 50 -9.63 18.01 -17.58
C GLU A 50 -8.43 17.30 -18.17
N VAL A 51 -7.61 16.70 -17.33
CA VAL A 51 -6.56 15.77 -17.71
C VAL A 51 -6.82 14.45 -16.99
N ARG A 52 -6.91 13.37 -17.77
CA ARG A 52 -6.96 12.01 -17.26
C ARG A 52 -5.54 11.47 -17.15
N MET A 53 -5.15 11.07 -15.96
CA MET A 53 -3.85 10.46 -15.69
C MET A 53 -4.03 9.02 -15.27
N THR A 54 -3.18 8.13 -15.78
CA THR A 54 -3.15 6.73 -15.39
C THR A 54 -1.74 6.36 -14.97
N LEU A 55 -1.62 5.66 -13.85
CA LEU A 55 -0.36 5.14 -13.32
C LEU A 55 -0.47 3.63 -13.12
N ARG A 56 0.46 2.88 -13.74
CA ARG A 56 0.52 1.42 -13.68
C ARG A 56 1.89 0.94 -13.31
N ALA A 57 1.95 -0.03 -12.39
CA ALA A 57 3.18 -0.69 -12.00
C ALA A 57 2.89 -2.04 -11.35
N ASN A 58 3.90 -2.93 -11.39
CA ASN A 58 3.89 -4.19 -10.66
C ASN A 58 5.15 -4.30 -9.83
N ALA A 59 5.02 -4.79 -8.60
CA ALA A 59 6.15 -4.98 -7.70
C ALA A 59 6.03 -6.27 -6.91
N SER A 60 7.19 -6.92 -6.69
CA SER A 60 7.31 -8.01 -5.71
C SER A 60 7.57 -7.40 -4.34
N VAL A 61 6.63 -7.59 -3.44
CA VAL A 61 6.65 -7.09 -2.05
C VAL A 61 7.15 -8.19 -1.14
N HIS A 62 8.19 -7.91 -0.39
CA HIS A 62 8.85 -8.82 0.55
C HIS A 62 8.53 -8.40 1.99
N GLY A 63 8.15 -9.36 2.82
CA GLY A 63 7.89 -9.11 4.24
C GLY A 63 7.86 -10.40 5.04
N GLU A 64 7.36 -10.34 6.27
CA GLU A 64 7.25 -11.49 7.16
C GLU A 64 5.79 -11.76 7.51
N CYS A 65 5.44 -13.04 7.64
CA CYS A 65 4.13 -13.44 8.12
C CYS A 65 3.91 -12.96 9.56
N ALA A 66 2.86 -12.17 9.81
CA ALA A 66 2.56 -11.65 11.14
C ALA A 66 2.24 -12.74 12.19
N ARG A 67 2.01 -13.99 11.75
CA ARG A 67 1.68 -15.10 12.66
C ARG A 67 2.85 -16.06 12.92
N CYS A 68 3.66 -16.38 11.89
CA CYS A 68 4.71 -17.39 12.00
C CYS A 68 6.12 -16.87 11.69
N LEU A 69 6.23 -15.59 11.31
CA LEU A 69 7.48 -14.91 10.95
C LEU A 69 8.21 -15.49 9.73
N ASP A 70 7.53 -16.34 8.95
CA ASP A 70 8.09 -16.83 7.69
C ASP A 70 8.14 -15.70 6.66
N PRO A 71 9.17 -15.71 5.78
CA PRO A 71 9.21 -14.77 4.68
C PRO A 71 8.00 -14.95 3.77
N VAL A 72 7.42 -13.83 3.36
CA VAL A 72 6.28 -13.77 2.45
C VAL A 72 6.68 -12.89 1.28
N ILE A 73 6.44 -13.37 0.07
CA ILE A 73 6.58 -12.59 -1.17
C ILE A 73 5.20 -12.51 -1.81
N ARG A 74 4.79 -11.30 -2.19
CA ARG A 74 3.52 -11.05 -2.88
C ARG A 74 3.75 -10.15 -4.07
N GLU A 75 3.02 -10.41 -5.15
CA GLU A 75 2.95 -9.49 -6.27
C GLU A 75 1.81 -8.51 -6.03
N GLU A 76 2.14 -7.23 -6.03
CA GLU A 76 1.16 -6.15 -5.90
C GLU A 76 1.17 -5.29 -7.16
N THR A 77 -0.04 -4.90 -7.57
CA THR A 77 -0.26 -4.16 -8.81
C THR A 77 -0.92 -2.83 -8.51
N VAL A 78 -0.30 -1.76 -8.94
CA VAL A 78 -0.92 -0.43 -9.01
C VAL A 78 -1.52 -0.28 -10.40
N ASP A 79 -2.80 0.04 -10.47
CA ASP A 79 -3.52 0.47 -11.68
C ASP A 79 -4.54 1.53 -11.23
N THR A 80 -4.13 2.77 -11.25
CA THR A 80 -4.92 3.89 -10.74
C THR A 80 -5.12 4.95 -11.81
N GLU A 81 -6.29 5.59 -11.77
CA GLU A 81 -6.67 6.65 -12.70
C GLU A 81 -7.17 7.87 -11.91
N TRP A 82 -6.69 9.04 -12.29
CA TRP A 82 -7.13 10.33 -11.76
C TRP A 82 -7.55 11.26 -12.87
N THR A 83 -8.62 12.00 -12.63
CA THR A 83 -9.06 13.10 -13.51
C THR A 83 -8.91 14.40 -12.76
N VAL A 84 -8.16 15.35 -13.30
CA VAL A 84 -7.73 16.59 -12.64
C VAL A 84 -8.10 17.79 -13.49
N LYS A 85 -8.66 18.81 -12.86
CA LYS A 85 -8.92 20.15 -13.44
C LYS A 85 -7.91 21.16 -12.91
N GLU A 86 -7.78 22.28 -13.61
CA GLU A 86 -6.90 23.36 -13.18
C GLU A 86 -7.22 23.86 -11.76
N ARG A 87 -8.51 23.94 -11.41
CA ARG A 87 -8.97 24.41 -10.08
C ARG A 87 -8.53 23.49 -8.94
N ASP A 88 -8.35 22.19 -9.21
CA ASP A 88 -8.00 21.18 -8.21
C ASP A 88 -6.53 21.34 -7.77
N LEU A 89 -5.69 21.99 -8.61
CA LEU A 89 -4.28 22.23 -8.31
C LEU A 89 -4.05 23.27 -7.19
N ASP A 90 -5.05 24.09 -6.91
CA ASP A 90 -5.00 25.14 -5.88
C ASP A 90 -5.81 24.72 -4.63
N ASP A 91 -6.36 23.51 -4.61
CA ASP A 91 -7.10 22.96 -3.48
C ASP A 91 -6.10 22.36 -2.45
N PRO A 92 -6.08 22.85 -1.20
CA PRO A 92 -5.19 22.33 -0.17
C PRO A 92 -5.50 20.89 0.26
N ASP A 93 -6.72 20.41 0.00
CA ASP A 93 -7.16 19.04 0.30
C ASP A 93 -6.96 18.08 -0.89
N PHE A 94 -6.25 18.52 -1.93
CA PHE A 94 -5.99 17.69 -3.10
C PHE A 94 -4.86 16.69 -2.82
N ASP A 95 -5.16 15.40 -2.92
CA ASP A 95 -4.30 14.31 -2.42
C ASP A 95 -3.08 13.96 -3.28
N LEU A 96 -2.94 14.51 -4.49
CA LEU A 96 -1.78 14.23 -5.32
C LEU A 96 -0.53 15.02 -4.85
N PRO A 97 0.67 14.41 -4.92
CA PRO A 97 1.91 15.07 -4.49
C PRO A 97 2.36 16.14 -5.50
N LEU A 98 1.79 17.33 -5.37
CA LEU A 98 2.11 18.51 -6.17
C LEU A 98 3.07 19.43 -5.43
N ASP A 99 3.97 20.07 -6.17
CA ASP A 99 4.72 21.22 -5.65
C ASP A 99 3.92 22.54 -5.81
N GLU A 100 4.43 23.63 -5.24
CA GLU A 100 3.82 24.97 -5.31
C GLU A 100 3.64 25.50 -6.75
N LYS A 101 4.35 24.91 -7.72
CA LYS A 101 4.28 25.29 -9.13
C LYS A 101 3.30 24.40 -9.93
N GLY A 102 2.75 23.37 -9.32
CA GLY A 102 1.86 22.40 -9.95
C GLY A 102 2.58 21.31 -10.73
N HIS A 103 3.84 20.99 -10.33
CA HIS A 103 4.50 19.79 -10.83
C HIS A 103 4.10 18.60 -9.96
N LEU A 104 3.71 17.52 -10.61
CA LEU A 104 3.40 16.24 -9.98
C LEU A 104 4.69 15.43 -9.79
N ASP A 105 4.96 15.00 -8.57
CA ASP A 105 5.98 13.98 -8.29
C ASP A 105 5.40 12.58 -8.49
N VAL A 106 5.64 12.01 -9.67
CA VAL A 106 5.08 10.72 -10.06
C VAL A 106 5.69 9.56 -9.27
N ASP A 107 6.95 9.68 -8.80
CA ASP A 107 7.58 8.67 -7.94
C ASP A 107 6.92 8.66 -6.56
N GLU A 108 6.63 9.83 -6.02
CA GLU A 108 5.92 9.97 -4.74
C GLU A 108 4.48 9.46 -4.85
N TRP A 109 3.78 9.78 -5.95
CA TRP A 109 2.44 9.25 -6.20
C TRP A 109 2.46 7.72 -6.27
N LEU A 110 3.41 7.13 -7.00
CA LEU A 110 3.56 5.68 -7.07
C LEU A 110 3.80 5.05 -5.68
N ALA A 111 4.64 5.69 -4.87
CA ALA A 111 4.90 5.23 -3.51
C ALA A 111 3.66 5.27 -2.62
N GLN A 112 2.84 6.32 -2.72
CA GLN A 112 1.58 6.44 -2.01
C GLN A 112 0.59 5.35 -2.44
N GLU A 113 0.47 5.07 -3.76
CA GLU A 113 -0.40 4.01 -4.26
C GLU A 113 0.01 2.63 -3.73
N PHE A 114 1.30 2.31 -3.72
CA PHE A 114 1.78 1.08 -3.10
C PHE A 114 1.49 1.02 -1.59
N MET A 115 1.57 2.15 -0.88
CA MET A 115 1.23 2.22 0.54
C MET A 115 -0.24 1.85 0.81
N PHE A 116 -1.14 2.19 -0.10
CA PHE A 116 -2.56 1.81 -0.01
C PHE A 116 -2.83 0.36 -0.44
N GLN A 117 -2.08 -0.15 -1.42
CA GLN A 117 -2.28 -1.50 -1.95
C GLN A 117 -1.69 -2.59 -1.04
N ILE A 118 -0.53 -2.33 -0.45
CA ILE A 118 0.16 -3.30 0.39
C ILE A 118 -0.60 -3.47 1.72
N PRO A 119 -1.08 -4.69 2.04
CA PRO A 119 -1.77 -4.90 3.29
C PRO A 119 -0.81 -4.74 4.49
N THR A 120 -1.27 -4.05 5.53
CA THR A 120 -0.51 -3.85 6.78
C THR A 120 -0.20 -5.15 7.53
N VAL A 121 -0.90 -6.23 7.21
CA VAL A 121 -0.71 -7.56 7.80
C VAL A 121 -0.46 -8.57 6.71
N LEU A 122 0.78 -8.99 6.54
CA LEU A 122 1.16 -10.06 5.62
C LEU A 122 0.98 -11.42 6.29
N LEU A 123 0.41 -12.37 5.57
CA LEU A 123 0.24 -13.75 6.00
C LEU A 123 0.78 -14.71 4.92
N CYS A 124 1.48 -15.77 5.32
CA CYS A 124 1.94 -16.81 4.41
C CYS A 124 0.76 -17.64 3.86
N SER A 125 -0.33 -17.74 4.63
CA SER A 125 -1.62 -18.30 4.21
C SER A 125 -2.73 -17.71 5.08
N ALA A 126 -3.97 -17.70 4.58
CA ALA A 126 -5.13 -17.20 5.32
C ALA A 126 -5.33 -17.95 6.66
N ASP A 127 -5.05 -19.25 6.66
CA ASP A 127 -5.21 -20.15 7.81
C ASP A 127 -3.88 -20.43 8.52
N CYS A 128 -2.88 -19.53 8.42
CA CYS A 128 -1.61 -19.73 9.09
C CYS A 128 -1.81 -19.95 10.59
N PRO A 129 -1.40 -21.13 11.14
CA PRO A 129 -1.61 -21.45 12.55
C PRO A 129 -0.71 -20.67 13.51
N GLY A 130 0.29 -19.97 12.97
CA GLY A 130 1.23 -19.15 13.73
C GLY A 130 2.26 -19.95 14.53
N LEU A 131 2.85 -19.27 15.53
CA LEU A 131 3.79 -19.86 16.46
C LEU A 131 3.06 -20.44 17.67
N CYS A 132 3.65 -21.48 18.26
CA CYS A 132 3.17 -22.05 19.52
C CYS A 132 3.49 -21.10 20.69
N PRO A 133 2.51 -20.69 21.50
CA PRO A 133 2.73 -19.77 22.62
C PRO A 133 3.59 -20.37 23.75
N ARG A 134 3.74 -21.71 23.79
CA ARG A 134 4.53 -22.41 24.82
C ARG A 134 6.00 -22.55 24.44
N CYS A 135 6.29 -22.91 23.18
CA CYS A 135 7.66 -23.25 22.78
C CYS A 135 8.21 -22.36 21.67
N GLY A 136 7.41 -21.43 21.10
CA GLY A 136 7.84 -20.52 20.04
C GLY A 136 8.05 -21.18 18.67
N LYS A 137 7.90 -22.50 18.54
CA LYS A 137 8.01 -23.20 17.25
C LYS A 137 6.75 -22.98 16.42
N LYS A 138 6.85 -23.18 15.12
CA LYS A 138 5.68 -23.21 14.25
C LYS A 138 4.66 -24.23 14.77
N ARG A 139 3.39 -23.83 14.82
CA ARG A 139 2.35 -24.69 15.39
C ARG A 139 2.18 -26.01 14.63
N ALA A 140 2.49 -26.03 13.34
CA ALA A 140 2.50 -27.25 12.52
C ALA A 140 3.60 -28.25 12.91
N GLU A 141 4.71 -27.78 13.52
CA GLU A 141 5.86 -28.59 13.92
C GLU A 141 5.92 -28.81 15.44
N CYS A 142 4.98 -28.24 16.16
CA CYS A 142 4.95 -28.25 17.61
C CYS A 142 4.32 -29.53 18.17
N THR A 143 5.01 -30.17 19.12
CA THR A 143 4.54 -31.36 19.85
C THR A 143 3.90 -31.04 21.20
N CYS A 144 3.75 -29.75 21.55
CA CYS A 144 3.08 -29.35 22.79
C CYS A 144 1.60 -29.78 22.74
N PRO A 145 1.03 -30.23 23.87
CA PRO A 145 -0.39 -30.54 23.91
C PRO A 145 -1.20 -29.30 23.54
N PRO A 146 -2.35 -29.48 22.85
CA PRO A 146 -3.24 -28.38 22.51
C PRO A 146 -3.63 -27.64 23.80
N GLU A 147 -3.79 -26.33 23.70
CA GLU A 147 -4.36 -25.56 24.80
C GLU A 147 -5.79 -26.08 25.00
N GLU A 148 -6.06 -26.63 26.20
CA GLU A 148 -7.43 -26.73 26.66
C GLU A 148 -7.94 -25.27 26.77
N ASP A 149 -9.03 -24.95 26.09
CA ASP A 149 -9.75 -23.68 26.22
C ASP A 149 -10.27 -23.52 27.66
N LYS A 150 -9.38 -23.41 28.61
CA LYS A 150 -9.73 -22.86 29.91
C LYS A 150 -9.94 -21.38 29.66
N ALA A 151 -11.20 -21.00 29.55
CA ALA A 151 -11.61 -19.60 29.49
C ALA A 151 -10.82 -18.87 30.58
N ALA A 152 -9.82 -18.08 30.17
CA ALA A 152 -9.05 -17.28 31.10
C ALA A 152 -10.04 -16.45 31.92
N PRO A 153 -9.88 -16.38 33.26
CA PRO A 153 -10.78 -15.58 34.06
C PRO A 153 -10.80 -14.17 33.50
N VAL A 154 -11.99 -13.70 33.09
CA VAL A 154 -12.15 -12.36 32.57
C VAL A 154 -11.67 -11.38 33.62
N ASP A 155 -10.72 -10.50 33.26
CA ASP A 155 -10.28 -9.44 34.18
C ASP A 155 -11.52 -8.69 34.68
N ALA A 156 -11.60 -8.53 36.02
CA ALA A 156 -12.73 -7.89 36.68
C ALA A 156 -13.01 -6.47 36.12
N ARG A 157 -11.98 -5.79 35.59
CA ARG A 157 -12.09 -4.48 34.97
C ARG A 157 -12.83 -4.54 33.62
N LEU A 158 -12.75 -5.67 32.92
CA LEU A 158 -13.39 -5.89 31.62
C LEU A 158 -14.77 -6.58 31.77
N ALA A 159 -15.14 -7.01 32.96
CA ALA A 159 -16.43 -7.66 33.21
C ALA A 159 -17.63 -6.77 32.83
N ILE A 160 -17.48 -5.44 32.97
CA ILE A 160 -18.51 -4.46 32.60
C ILE A 160 -18.76 -4.49 31.09
N LEU A 161 -17.73 -4.69 30.24
CA LEU A 161 -17.88 -4.76 28.79
C LEU A 161 -18.70 -5.98 28.35
N LYS A 162 -18.62 -7.07 29.12
CA LYS A 162 -19.40 -8.28 28.83
C LYS A 162 -20.90 -8.07 28.99
N SER A 163 -21.33 -7.15 29.88
CA SER A 163 -22.74 -6.81 30.08
C SER A 163 -23.31 -5.92 28.98
N LEU A 164 -22.45 -5.29 28.13
CA LEU A 164 -22.86 -4.46 27.00
C LEU A 164 -23.05 -5.26 25.69
N LEU A 165 -22.64 -6.53 25.68
CA LEU A 165 -22.68 -7.42 24.50
C LEU A 165 -23.89 -8.38 24.53
N ASN A 166 -24.79 -8.28 25.49
CA ASN A 166 -26.03 -9.05 25.61
C ASN A 166 -27.26 -8.19 25.36
#